data_a4b22b2f4a95be96c6f81e800c66dfdf
#
_entry.id   a4b22b2f4a95be96c6f81e800c66dfdf
#
_cell.length_a   1.000
_cell.length_b   1.000
_cell.length_c   1.000
_cell.angle_alpha   90.00
_cell.angle_beta   90.00
_cell.angle_gamma   90.00
#
_symmetry.space_group_name_H-M   'P 1'
#
loop_
_entity.id
_entity.type
_entity.pdbx_description
1 polymer ?
#
loop_
_entity_poly.entity_id
_entity_poly.type
_entity_poly.pdbx_seq_one_letter_code
_entity_poly.pdbx_strand_id
1 'polypeptide(L)'
;MRCNDTRVNINVRPRKRYTHARLCECVSSPCKTCKGTGYIMEQDSFQRDVALVCPDCEQVKQRVDLYNNARIPRRYWNSRLDAEDQDNENEIVFDLLLSIFRLLPQRLSNQNILQNEDEDLKGMVIMGSPGTGKTHLMTGFAYQCTINQGISCIFQSFAELLSELRQGYSEGKSDI
;
A
#
# COMPACT_ATOMS: atom_id res chain seq x y z
N MET A 1 -1.02 20.96 -0.96
CA MET A 1 -0.47 19.80 -1.70
C MET A 1 -1.63 19.07 -2.36
N ARG A 2 -1.54 18.82 -3.66
CA ARG A 2 -2.58 18.10 -4.41
C ARG A 2 -2.40 16.59 -4.17
N CYS A 3 -3.49 15.86 -3.99
CA CYS A 3 -3.47 14.42 -3.74
C CYS A 3 -3.36 13.58 -5.03
N ASN A 4 -3.10 14.19 -6.17
CA ASN A 4 -3.02 13.53 -7.50
C ASN A 4 -4.18 12.51 -7.71
N ASP A 5 -5.40 12.94 -7.43
CA ASP A 5 -6.65 12.18 -7.56
C ASP A 5 -6.77 10.90 -6.70
N THR A 6 -5.76 10.57 -5.92
CA THR A 6 -5.81 9.41 -4.99
C THR A 6 -6.74 9.63 -3.80
N ARG A 7 -7.19 10.86 -3.57
CA ARG A 7 -7.96 11.31 -2.39
C ARG A 7 -7.25 11.11 -1.05
N VAL A 8 -5.96 10.75 -1.09
CA VAL A 8 -5.12 10.52 0.08
C VAL A 8 -4.01 11.56 0.13
N ASN A 9 -3.78 12.13 1.30
CA ASN A 9 -2.69 13.05 1.56
C ASN A 9 -1.70 12.42 2.54
N ILE A 10 -0.43 12.39 2.16
CA ILE A 10 0.62 11.85 3.01
C ILE A 10 1.27 12.99 3.77
N ASN A 11 1.35 12.83 5.08
CA ASN A 11 1.91 13.80 5.98
C ASN A 11 3.11 13.24 6.75
N VAL A 12 4.02 14.14 7.04
CA VAL A 12 5.15 13.89 7.91
C VAL A 12 4.87 14.58 9.25
N ARG A 13 4.53 13.82 10.26
CA ARG A 13 4.33 14.36 11.61
C ARG A 13 5.67 14.57 12.31
N PRO A 14 5.90 15.74 12.95
CA PRO A 14 7.07 15.92 13.79
C PRO A 14 7.17 14.83 14.85
N ARG A 15 8.40 14.33 15.09
CA ARG A 15 8.70 13.29 16.10
C ARG A 15 8.10 11.90 15.84
N LYS A 16 7.43 11.65 14.71
CA LYS A 16 7.00 10.29 14.31
C LYS A 16 8.05 9.63 13.41
N ARG A 17 8.26 8.33 13.61
CA ARG A 17 9.23 7.53 12.86
C ARG A 17 8.77 7.26 11.43
N TYR A 18 7.47 7.02 11.27
CA TYR A 18 6.85 6.67 10.02
C TYR A 18 6.01 7.80 9.44
N THR A 19 5.81 7.75 8.14
CA THR A 19 4.84 8.60 7.42
C THR A 19 3.43 8.25 7.85
N HIS A 20 2.50 9.18 7.62
CA HIS A 20 1.10 8.95 7.94
C HIS A 20 0.22 9.50 6.83
N ALA A 21 -0.65 8.64 6.30
CA ALA A 21 -1.69 9.02 5.35
C ALA A 21 -2.95 9.47 6.08
N ARG A 22 -3.68 10.39 5.44
CA ARG A 22 -5.02 10.82 5.85
C ARG A 22 -5.85 11.10 4.61
N LEU A 23 -7.15 11.14 4.76
CA LEU A 23 -8.03 11.60 3.69
C LEU A 23 -7.64 13.04 3.29
N CYS A 24 -7.62 13.30 2.00
CA CYS A 24 -7.36 14.64 1.49
C CYS A 24 -8.58 15.54 1.76
N GLU A 25 -8.33 16.80 2.05
CA GLU A 25 -9.39 17.80 2.21
C GLU A 25 -10.20 18.02 0.92
N CYS A 26 -9.64 17.66 -0.26
CA CYS A 26 -10.37 17.66 -1.53
C CYS A 26 -11.52 16.64 -1.57
N VAL A 27 -11.56 15.67 -0.65
CA VAL A 27 -12.67 14.72 -0.48
C VAL A 27 -13.93 15.41 0.08
N SER A 28 -13.83 16.66 0.51
CA SER A 28 -14.99 17.51 0.82
C SER A 28 -15.86 17.83 -0.42
N SER A 29 -15.35 17.58 -1.63
CA SER A 29 -16.20 17.41 -2.81
C SER A 29 -17.06 16.16 -2.62
N PRO A 30 -18.38 16.24 -2.64
CA PRO A 30 -19.24 15.12 -2.31
C PRO A 30 -18.94 13.94 -3.22
N CYS A 31 -18.71 12.77 -2.63
CA CYS A 31 -18.58 11.52 -3.34
C CYS A 31 -19.72 11.39 -4.37
N LYS A 32 -19.40 11.04 -5.61
CA LYS A 32 -20.39 10.96 -6.68
C LYS A 32 -21.49 9.93 -6.36
N THR A 33 -21.15 8.87 -5.67
CA THR A 33 -22.03 7.76 -5.30
C THR A 33 -22.93 8.09 -4.11
N CYS A 34 -22.36 8.52 -2.99
CA CYS A 34 -23.13 8.80 -1.77
C CYS A 34 -23.39 10.30 -1.53
N LYS A 35 -22.95 11.18 -2.40
CA LYS A 35 -23.09 12.65 -2.28
C LYS A 35 -22.60 13.20 -0.94
N GLY A 36 -21.62 12.52 -0.33
CA GLY A 36 -20.99 12.94 0.93
C GLY A 36 -21.62 12.35 2.19
N THR A 37 -22.70 11.56 2.11
CA THR A 37 -23.34 10.91 3.28
C THR A 37 -22.50 9.77 3.85
N GLY A 38 -21.62 9.14 3.05
CA GLY A 38 -20.88 7.91 3.41
C GLY A 38 -21.71 6.63 3.30
N TYR A 39 -22.99 6.72 2.97
CA TYR A 39 -23.91 5.59 2.86
C TYR A 39 -24.71 5.65 1.56
N ILE A 40 -25.08 4.49 1.04
CA ILE A 40 -26.04 4.31 -0.05
C ILE A 40 -27.24 3.55 0.48
N MET A 41 -28.43 3.83 -0.06
CA MET A 41 -29.67 3.13 0.29
C MET A 41 -29.94 2.08 -0.77
N GLU A 42 -30.09 0.83 -0.36
CA GLU A 42 -30.47 -0.30 -1.21
C GLU A 42 -31.66 -1.04 -0.61
N GLN A 43 -32.45 -1.70 -1.44
CA GLN A 43 -33.55 -2.55 -0.96
C GLN A 43 -33.07 -3.98 -0.75
N ASP A 44 -33.37 -4.51 0.43
CA ASP A 44 -33.10 -5.92 0.73
C ASP A 44 -34.12 -6.85 0.02
N SER A 45 -33.93 -8.16 0.17
CA SER A 45 -34.83 -9.18 -0.38
C SER A 45 -36.28 -9.09 0.14
N PHE A 46 -36.52 -8.30 1.17
CA PHE A 46 -37.85 -8.06 1.78
C PHE A 46 -38.39 -6.67 1.42
N GLN A 47 -37.80 -5.98 0.41
CA GLN A 47 -38.17 -4.63 -0.04
C GLN A 47 -38.05 -3.55 1.06
N ARG A 48 -37.17 -3.75 2.04
CA ARG A 48 -36.88 -2.74 3.07
C ARG A 48 -35.63 -1.94 2.66
N ASP A 49 -35.68 -0.62 2.84
CA ASP A 49 -34.54 0.24 2.60
C ASP A 49 -33.47 0.01 3.67
N VAL A 50 -32.30 -0.40 3.26
CA VAL A 50 -31.11 -0.66 4.11
C VAL A 50 -30.02 0.32 3.76
N ALA A 51 -29.40 0.94 4.77
CA ALA A 51 -28.25 1.78 4.57
C ALA A 51 -26.96 0.94 4.51
N LEU A 52 -26.28 0.93 3.38
CA LEU A 52 -24.99 0.29 3.20
C LEU A 52 -23.86 1.32 3.18
N VAL A 53 -22.69 0.96 3.65
CA VAL A 53 -21.50 1.82 3.56
C VAL A 53 -21.16 2.05 2.10
N CYS A 54 -20.91 3.30 1.72
CA CYS A 54 -20.55 3.63 0.35
C CYS A 54 -19.21 2.96 -0.03
N PRO A 55 -19.19 2.10 -1.06
CA PRO A 55 -17.99 1.34 -1.42
C PRO A 55 -16.83 2.25 -1.83
N ASP A 56 -17.10 3.36 -2.54
CA ASP A 56 -16.05 4.29 -2.96
C ASP A 56 -15.38 4.99 -1.77
N CYS A 57 -16.16 5.32 -0.72
CA CYS A 57 -15.62 5.94 0.48
C CYS A 57 -14.86 4.94 1.34
N GLU A 58 -15.35 3.72 1.42
CA GLU A 58 -14.73 2.63 2.19
C GLU A 58 -13.38 2.25 1.61
N GLN A 59 -13.28 2.08 0.29
CA GLN A 59 -12.01 1.79 -0.38
C GLN A 59 -10.93 2.84 -0.08
N VAL A 60 -11.27 4.12 -0.05
CA VAL A 60 -10.28 5.17 0.26
C VAL A 60 -9.82 5.09 1.71
N LYS A 61 -10.72 4.80 2.65
CA LYS A 61 -10.36 4.60 4.07
C LYS A 61 -9.45 3.39 4.24
N GLN A 62 -9.78 2.25 3.62
CA GLN A 62 -8.96 1.05 3.65
C GLN A 62 -7.55 1.31 3.10
N ARG A 63 -7.40 2.04 2.00
CA ARG A 63 -6.09 2.43 1.45
C ARG A 63 -5.27 3.28 2.42
N VAL A 64 -5.92 4.22 3.12
CA VAL A 64 -5.27 5.02 4.18
C VAL A 64 -4.74 4.12 5.28
N ASP A 65 -5.54 3.15 5.74
CA ASP A 65 -5.15 2.23 6.81
C ASP A 65 -4.03 1.30 6.36
N LEU A 66 -4.11 0.74 5.15
CA LEU A 66 -3.04 -0.08 4.57
C LEU A 66 -1.70 0.68 4.49
N TYR A 67 -1.73 1.93 4.03
CA TYR A 67 -0.52 2.76 3.98
C TYR A 67 0.04 3.06 5.38
N ASN A 68 -0.82 3.36 6.35
CA ASN A 68 -0.40 3.62 7.72
C ASN A 68 0.25 2.39 8.38
N ASN A 69 -0.23 1.20 8.03
CA ASN A 69 0.31 -0.08 8.50
C ASN A 69 1.60 -0.48 7.76
N ALA A 70 1.86 0.09 6.58
CA ALA A 70 3.05 -0.23 5.79
C ALA A 70 4.38 0.23 6.42
N ARG A 71 4.36 1.02 7.48
CA ARG A 71 5.54 1.47 8.24
C ARG A 71 6.60 2.19 7.40
N ILE A 72 6.18 2.96 6.37
CA ILE A 72 7.12 3.67 5.48
C ILE A 72 7.88 4.74 6.28
N PRO A 73 9.24 4.74 6.27
CA PRO A 73 10.02 5.68 7.06
C PRO A 73 9.80 7.13 6.60
N ARG A 74 9.80 8.06 7.55
CA ARG A 74 9.51 9.48 7.34
C ARG A 74 10.30 10.12 6.19
N ARG A 75 11.56 9.77 6.00
CA ARG A 75 12.42 10.34 4.97
C ARG A 75 11.98 10.00 3.54
N TYR A 76 11.14 8.96 3.38
CA TYR A 76 10.63 8.48 2.09
C TYR A 76 9.17 8.85 1.84
N TRP A 77 8.66 9.88 2.52
CA TRP A 77 7.27 10.33 2.40
C TRP A 77 6.84 10.68 0.97
N ASN A 78 7.80 11.10 0.13
CA ASN A 78 7.59 11.50 -1.26
C ASN A 78 8.06 10.46 -2.28
N SER A 79 8.46 9.27 -1.85
CA SER A 79 8.87 8.21 -2.77
C SER A 79 7.68 7.76 -3.62
N ARG A 80 7.87 7.76 -4.92
CA ARG A 80 6.90 7.32 -5.93
C ARG A 80 7.62 6.47 -6.96
N LEU A 81 6.89 5.59 -7.64
CA LEU A 81 7.34 4.93 -8.87
C LEU A 81 6.77 5.72 -10.05
N ASP A 82 7.24 6.93 -10.25
CA ASP A 82 6.84 7.78 -11.35
C ASP A 82 7.95 7.80 -12.39
N ALA A 83 7.57 7.85 -13.68
CA ALA A 83 8.51 7.82 -14.79
C ALA A 83 9.46 9.05 -14.83
N GLU A 84 9.12 10.10 -14.10
CA GLU A 84 9.90 11.35 -14.03
C GLU A 84 11.17 11.23 -13.17
N ASP A 85 11.24 10.23 -12.26
CA ASP A 85 12.37 10.00 -11.36
C ASP A 85 13.39 8.98 -11.92
N GLN A 86 13.31 8.65 -13.22
CA GLN A 86 14.19 7.67 -13.86
C GLN A 86 15.52 8.29 -14.26
N ASP A 87 16.56 7.95 -13.52
CA ASP A 87 17.92 7.95 -14.08
C ASP A 87 18.06 6.71 -14.97
N ASN A 88 18.67 6.86 -16.16
CA ASN A 88 18.85 5.79 -17.16
C ASN A 88 19.46 4.49 -16.59
N GLU A 89 20.19 4.57 -15.48
CA GLU A 89 20.81 3.41 -14.82
C GLU A 89 19.80 2.52 -14.06
N ASN A 90 18.64 3.04 -13.68
CA ASN A 90 17.63 2.35 -12.88
C ASN A 90 16.42 1.88 -13.70
N GLU A 91 16.37 2.15 -15.00
CA GLU A 91 15.24 1.86 -15.88
C GLU A 91 14.83 0.38 -15.85
N ILE A 92 15.79 -0.53 -15.92
CA ILE A 92 15.52 -1.99 -15.90
C ILE A 92 14.86 -2.41 -14.59
N VAL A 93 15.35 -1.90 -13.45
CA VAL A 93 14.78 -2.25 -12.13
C VAL A 93 13.37 -1.66 -11.97
N PHE A 94 13.17 -0.46 -12.49
CA PHE A 94 11.89 0.22 -12.49
C PHE A 94 10.85 -0.53 -13.32
N ASP A 95 11.18 -0.93 -14.54
CA ASP A 95 10.30 -1.69 -15.43
C ASP A 95 9.95 -3.06 -14.84
N LEU A 96 10.93 -3.72 -14.21
CA LEU A 96 10.69 -4.96 -13.49
C LEU A 96 9.70 -4.77 -12.34
N LEU A 97 9.88 -3.73 -11.52
CA LEU A 97 8.96 -3.39 -10.43
C LEU A 97 7.55 -3.09 -10.93
N LEU A 98 7.42 -2.34 -12.03
CA LEU A 98 6.13 -2.07 -12.66
C LEU A 98 5.47 -3.34 -13.21
N SER A 99 6.25 -4.25 -13.78
CA SER A 99 5.76 -5.52 -14.28
C SER A 99 5.22 -6.39 -13.13
N ILE A 100 5.97 -6.50 -12.04
CA ILE A 100 5.52 -7.19 -10.82
C ILE A 100 4.25 -6.53 -10.28
N PHE A 101 4.23 -5.20 -10.19
CA PHE A 101 3.08 -4.45 -9.71
C PHE A 101 1.80 -4.74 -10.50
N ARG A 102 1.88 -4.87 -11.82
CA ARG A 102 0.74 -5.19 -12.69
C ARG A 102 0.21 -6.61 -12.47
N LEU A 103 1.08 -7.54 -12.13
CA LEU A 103 0.74 -8.96 -11.94
C LEU A 103 0.23 -9.27 -10.52
N LEU A 104 0.60 -8.47 -9.52
CA LEU A 104 0.25 -8.71 -8.11
C LEU A 104 -1.25 -8.91 -7.85
N PRO A 105 -2.18 -8.09 -8.36
CA PRO A 105 -3.61 -8.27 -8.07
C PRO A 105 -4.15 -9.59 -8.60
N GLN A 106 -3.71 -10.02 -9.78
CA GLN A 106 -4.12 -11.26 -10.40
C GLN A 106 -3.60 -12.48 -9.60
N ARG A 107 -2.37 -12.38 -9.11
CA ARG A 107 -1.76 -13.43 -8.30
C ARG A 107 -2.39 -13.55 -6.93
N LEU A 108 -2.70 -12.44 -6.26
CA LEU A 108 -3.34 -12.45 -4.95
C LEU A 108 -4.81 -12.88 -4.98
N SER A 109 -5.52 -12.69 -6.10
CA SER A 109 -6.91 -13.15 -6.25
C SER A 109 -7.03 -14.63 -6.60
N ASN A 110 -6.00 -15.25 -7.16
CA ASN A 110 -5.97 -16.68 -7.45
C ASN A 110 -5.55 -17.46 -6.19
N GLN A 111 -6.51 -17.80 -5.33
CA GLN A 111 -6.28 -18.63 -4.12
C GLN A 111 -5.68 -20.02 -4.41
N ASN A 112 -5.64 -20.46 -5.67
CA ASN A 112 -5.04 -21.75 -6.11
C ASN A 112 -3.52 -21.68 -6.35
N ILE A 113 -2.88 -20.52 -6.17
CA ILE A 113 -1.44 -20.34 -6.43
C ILE A 113 -0.56 -21.11 -5.43
N LEU A 114 -1.09 -21.47 -4.26
CA LEU A 114 -0.36 -22.29 -3.28
C LEU A 114 -0.10 -23.74 -3.74
N GLN A 115 -0.63 -24.16 -4.90
CA GLN A 115 -0.50 -25.54 -5.39
C GLN A 115 0.43 -25.70 -6.60
N ASN A 116 0.87 -24.61 -7.23
CA ASN A 116 1.82 -24.67 -8.36
C ASN A 116 3.18 -24.13 -7.92
N GLU A 117 4.05 -25.04 -7.48
CA GLU A 117 5.39 -24.74 -6.95
C GLU A 117 6.32 -24.03 -7.98
N ASP A 118 6.03 -24.08 -9.27
CA ASP A 118 6.90 -23.59 -10.35
C ASP A 118 6.65 -22.14 -10.80
N GLU A 119 5.52 -21.52 -10.46
CA GLU A 119 5.18 -20.14 -10.87
C GLU A 119 5.16 -19.11 -9.73
N ASP A 120 5.54 -19.50 -8.53
CA ASP A 120 5.50 -18.60 -7.38
C ASP A 120 6.54 -17.51 -7.48
N LEU A 121 6.09 -16.28 -7.26
CA LEU A 121 6.97 -15.12 -7.07
C LEU A 121 7.68 -15.31 -5.71
N LYS A 122 8.77 -16.09 -5.73
CA LYS A 122 9.55 -16.48 -4.54
C LYS A 122 10.20 -15.28 -3.82
N GLY A 123 10.10 -14.09 -4.41
CA GLY A 123 10.68 -12.87 -3.89
C GLY A 123 11.61 -12.21 -4.90
N MET A 124 12.05 -11.01 -4.57
CA MET A 124 12.98 -10.23 -5.38
C MET A 124 14.09 -9.67 -4.49
N VAL A 125 15.31 -9.71 -4.98
CA VAL A 125 16.48 -9.11 -4.33
C VAL A 125 17.00 -7.97 -5.19
N ILE A 126 17.06 -6.75 -4.65
CA ILE A 126 17.67 -5.58 -5.31
C ILE A 126 19.01 -5.32 -4.66
N MET A 127 20.07 -5.41 -5.47
CA MET A 127 21.46 -5.21 -5.04
C MET A 127 22.06 -3.97 -5.71
N GLY A 128 23.05 -3.36 -5.07
CA GLY A 128 23.76 -2.18 -5.60
C GLY A 128 24.46 -1.39 -4.52
N SER A 129 25.29 -0.43 -4.92
CA SER A 129 26.06 0.43 -4.01
C SER A 129 25.18 1.30 -3.12
N PRO A 130 25.65 1.77 -1.97
CA PRO A 130 24.93 2.77 -1.17
C PRO A 130 24.61 4.02 -2.01
N GLY A 131 23.42 4.58 -1.81
CA GLY A 131 22.99 5.79 -2.51
C GLY A 131 22.27 5.60 -3.86
N THR A 132 22.25 4.38 -4.43
CA THR A 132 21.61 4.10 -5.74
C THR A 132 20.07 4.05 -5.73
N GLY A 133 19.41 4.59 -4.75
CA GLY A 133 17.94 4.72 -4.75
C GLY A 133 17.13 3.46 -4.38
N LYS A 134 17.76 2.30 -4.05
CA LYS A 134 17.06 1.03 -3.77
C LYS A 134 15.90 1.17 -2.79
N THR A 135 16.14 1.84 -1.67
CA THR A 135 15.11 2.04 -0.63
C THR A 135 14.02 3.00 -1.11
N HIS A 136 14.37 4.00 -1.92
CA HIS A 136 13.41 4.91 -2.55
C HIS A 136 12.46 4.14 -3.47
N LEU A 137 13.00 3.30 -4.35
CA LEU A 137 12.22 2.44 -5.24
C LEU A 137 11.28 1.51 -4.46
N MET A 138 11.78 0.83 -3.44
CA MET A 138 10.97 -0.10 -2.64
C MET A 138 9.88 0.61 -1.84
N THR A 139 10.13 1.79 -1.30
CA THR A 139 9.10 2.57 -0.62
C THR A 139 8.09 3.17 -1.59
N GLY A 140 8.51 3.55 -2.80
CA GLY A 140 7.61 3.92 -3.90
C GLY A 140 6.72 2.75 -4.33
N PHE A 141 7.28 1.55 -4.43
CA PHE A 141 6.53 0.33 -4.70
C PHE A 141 5.48 0.05 -3.61
N ALA A 142 5.86 0.15 -2.33
CA ALA A 142 4.93 0.00 -1.22
C ALA A 142 3.80 1.03 -1.24
N TYR A 143 4.09 2.28 -1.66
CA TYR A 143 3.07 3.29 -1.89
C TYR A 143 2.09 2.86 -2.98
N GLN A 144 2.59 2.42 -4.12
CA GLN A 144 1.76 1.96 -5.24
C GLN A 144 0.86 0.78 -4.83
N CYS A 145 1.40 -0.20 -4.13
CA CYS A 145 0.64 -1.35 -3.63
C CYS A 145 -0.50 -0.91 -2.71
N THR A 146 -0.22 -0.08 -1.71
CA THR A 146 -1.21 0.30 -0.69
C THR A 146 -2.24 1.29 -1.20
N ILE A 147 -1.79 2.38 -1.85
CA ILE A 147 -2.68 3.48 -2.24
C ILE A 147 -3.39 3.20 -3.56
N ASN A 148 -2.72 2.63 -4.55
CA ASN A 148 -3.32 2.45 -5.87
C ASN A 148 -4.04 1.11 -6.01
N GLN A 149 -3.50 0.03 -5.44
CA GLN A 149 -4.09 -1.31 -5.58
C GLN A 149 -4.83 -1.80 -4.33
N GLY A 150 -4.65 -1.18 -3.16
CA GLY A 150 -5.26 -1.65 -1.92
C GLY A 150 -4.66 -2.97 -1.42
N ILE A 151 -3.39 -3.22 -1.75
CA ILE A 151 -2.64 -4.41 -1.32
C ILE A 151 -1.89 -4.08 -0.03
N SER A 152 -2.01 -4.96 0.97
CA SER A 152 -1.27 -4.85 2.22
C SER A 152 0.21 -5.14 2.00
N CYS A 153 1.07 -4.29 2.53
CA CYS A 153 2.51 -4.50 2.56
C CYS A 153 3.12 -3.90 3.83
N ILE A 154 4.28 -4.40 4.23
CA ILE A 154 5.03 -3.88 5.38
C ILE A 154 6.46 -3.61 4.92
N PHE A 155 6.91 -2.38 5.13
CA PHE A 155 8.31 -1.99 4.99
C PHE A 155 9.03 -2.17 6.33
N GLN A 156 10.06 -3.01 6.34
CA GLN A 156 10.78 -3.34 7.56
C GLN A 156 12.28 -3.47 7.29
N SER A 157 13.12 -3.00 8.20
CA SER A 157 14.55 -3.28 8.14
C SER A 157 14.84 -4.70 8.64
N PHE A 158 15.90 -5.33 8.12
CA PHE A 158 16.29 -6.67 8.55
C PHE A 158 16.58 -6.75 10.07
N ALA A 159 17.16 -5.70 10.65
CA ALA A 159 17.40 -5.63 12.09
C ALA A 159 16.11 -5.61 12.92
N GLU A 160 15.08 -4.91 12.44
CA GLU A 160 13.76 -4.89 13.08
C GLU A 160 13.07 -6.25 12.97
N LEU A 161 13.12 -6.87 11.79
CA LEU A 161 12.59 -8.21 11.58
C LEU A 161 13.22 -9.23 12.53
N LEU A 162 14.55 -9.24 12.65
CA LEU A 162 15.25 -10.12 13.59
C LEU A 162 14.88 -9.85 15.05
N SER A 163 14.68 -8.58 15.40
CA SER A 163 14.27 -8.21 16.78
C SER A 163 12.85 -8.73 17.08
N GLU A 164 11.92 -8.56 16.16
CA GLU A 164 10.55 -9.06 16.31
C GLU A 164 10.50 -10.59 16.39
N LEU A 165 11.28 -11.30 15.56
CA LEU A 165 11.39 -12.76 15.61
C LEU A 165 11.93 -13.24 16.96
N ARG A 166 13.01 -12.64 17.45
CA ARG A 166 13.58 -13.00 18.76
C ARG A 166 12.58 -12.78 19.91
N GLN A 167 11.83 -11.70 19.86
CA GLN A 167 10.81 -11.39 20.85
C GLN A 167 9.65 -12.41 20.79
N GLY A 168 9.19 -12.79 19.60
CA GLY A 168 8.18 -13.82 19.40
C GLY A 168 8.59 -15.18 19.99
N TYR A 169 9.85 -15.60 19.78
CA TYR A 169 10.37 -16.82 20.39
C TYR A 169 10.44 -16.76 21.91
N SER A 170 10.81 -15.61 22.49
CA SER A 170 10.89 -15.45 23.94
C SER A 170 9.52 -15.43 24.63
N GLU A 171 8.47 -15.00 23.93
CA GLU A 171 7.09 -14.95 24.42
C GLU A 171 6.30 -16.24 24.16
N GLY A 172 6.92 -17.28 23.58
CA GLY A 172 6.28 -18.57 23.25
C GLY A 172 5.19 -18.49 22.18
N LYS A 173 5.14 -17.38 21.43
CA LYS A 173 4.25 -17.23 20.26
C LYS A 173 4.94 -17.83 19.03
N SER A 174 4.62 -19.10 18.77
CA SER A 174 5.19 -19.85 17.62
C SER A 174 4.46 -19.61 16.29
N ASP A 175 3.51 -18.68 16.23
CA ASP A 175 2.70 -18.42 15.05
C ASP A 175 3.16 -17.11 14.39
N ILE A 176 4.21 -17.20 13.58
CA ILE A 176 4.58 -16.17 12.60
C ILE A 176 4.62 -16.84 11.22
#